data_f9b0f41055761a77267d2157b62b8f36
#
_entry.id   f9b0f41055761a77267d2157b62b8f36
#
_cell.length_a   1.000
_cell.length_b   1.000
_cell.length_c   1.000
_cell.angle_alpha   90.00
_cell.angle_beta   90.00
_cell.angle_gamma   90.00
#
_symmetry.space_group_name_H-M   'P 1'
#
loop_
_entity.id
_entity.type
_entity.pdbx_description
1 polymer ?
#
loop_
_entity_poly.entity_id
_entity_poly.type
_entity_poly.pdbx_seq_one_letter_code
_entity_poly.pdbx_strand_id
1 'polypeptide(L)'
;KLTVTEITAAEKEKQTEKTEPEFYPSLPRLDDEFDKLSAAEKGTFTHKFMELSDYDKAHESVKTELERLVNQGYFSQKEADGVYVEALEAFFRSDFYERVKNSDNVMREKKFLVSMSDLDLSENLPEYNGNSGMLQGIADCIFHEPDGYVIVDYKTDRFNDLSQLMGYKTQLALYKASFEMILGEKIKSCYIYSFWLRKGVEVKL
;
A
#
# COMPACT_ATOMS: atom_id res chain seq x y z
N LYS A 1 -8.49 -14.98 14.32
CA LYS A 1 -8.50 -13.70 13.59
C LYS A 1 -7.14 -13.56 12.91
N LEU A 2 -7.15 -13.40 11.62
CA LEU A 2 -5.95 -13.28 10.77
C LEU A 2 -5.91 -11.88 10.16
N THR A 3 -4.73 -11.32 10.03
CA THR A 3 -4.52 -10.11 9.23
C THR A 3 -4.00 -10.48 7.85
N VAL A 4 -4.31 -9.67 6.84
CA VAL A 4 -3.71 -9.83 5.50
C VAL A 4 -2.20 -9.79 5.59
N THR A 5 -1.64 -8.93 6.42
CA THR A 5 -0.19 -8.81 6.66
C THR A 5 0.42 -10.09 7.23
N GLU A 6 -0.24 -10.77 8.18
CA GLU A 6 0.25 -12.05 8.72
C GLU A 6 0.26 -13.17 7.67
N ILE A 7 -0.77 -13.24 6.84
CA ILE A 7 -0.82 -14.22 5.74
C ILE A 7 0.33 -13.99 4.76
N THR A 8 0.51 -12.75 4.32
CA THR A 8 1.56 -12.41 3.34
C THR A 8 2.97 -12.53 3.91
N ALA A 9 3.17 -12.27 5.21
CA ALA A 9 4.46 -12.49 5.88
C ALA A 9 4.81 -13.97 5.93
N ALA A 10 3.86 -14.83 6.31
CA ALA A 10 4.07 -16.28 6.34
C ALA A 10 4.40 -16.88 4.95
N GLU A 11 3.86 -16.31 3.88
CA GLU A 11 4.21 -16.72 2.51
C GLU A 11 5.62 -16.28 2.12
N LYS A 12 6.02 -15.07 2.49
CA LYS A 12 7.39 -14.59 2.24
C LYS A 12 8.43 -15.45 2.96
N GLU A 13 8.17 -15.85 4.21
CA GLU A 13 9.05 -16.77 4.94
C GLU A 13 9.19 -18.13 4.25
N LYS A 14 8.09 -18.73 3.76
CA LYS A 14 8.13 -19.99 3.02
C LYS A 14 8.91 -19.90 1.69
N GLN A 15 8.98 -18.72 1.08
CA GLN A 15 9.74 -18.49 -0.14
C GLN A 15 11.22 -18.26 0.13
N THR A 16 11.57 -17.67 1.28
CA THR A 16 12.97 -17.41 1.68
C THR A 16 13.68 -18.64 2.24
N GLU A 17 12.97 -19.63 2.79
CA GLU A 17 13.57 -20.91 3.20
C GLU A 17 14.23 -21.71 2.05
N LYS A 18 14.02 -21.31 0.79
CA LYS A 18 14.65 -21.93 -0.39
C LYS A 18 15.96 -21.27 -0.84
N THR A 19 16.35 -20.17 -0.22
CA THR A 19 17.65 -19.51 -0.45
C THR A 19 18.34 -19.32 0.89
N GLU A 20 19.43 -20.04 1.13
CA GLU A 20 20.26 -19.81 2.32
C GLU A 20 20.74 -18.36 2.33
N PRO A 21 20.52 -17.60 3.40
CA PRO A 21 21.06 -16.25 3.50
C PRO A 21 22.57 -16.35 3.69
N GLU A 22 23.36 -15.80 2.77
CA GLU A 22 24.76 -15.50 3.05
C GLU A 22 24.81 -14.47 4.20
N PHE A 23 25.08 -14.97 5.40
CA PHE A 23 25.22 -14.16 6.60
C PHE A 23 26.59 -13.46 6.58
N TYR A 24 26.60 -12.20 6.16
CA TYR A 24 27.72 -11.31 6.43
C TYR A 24 27.42 -10.53 7.72
N PRO A 25 28.14 -10.77 8.83
CA PRO A 25 28.01 -9.96 10.01
C PRO A 25 28.58 -8.56 9.72
N SER A 26 27.72 -7.60 9.44
CA SER A 26 28.08 -6.20 9.47
C SER A 26 28.28 -5.78 10.92
N LEU A 27 29.51 -5.49 11.33
CA LEU A 27 29.79 -4.86 12.62
C LEU A 27 29.04 -3.53 12.71
N PRO A 28 28.37 -3.25 13.84
CA PRO A 28 27.72 -1.94 14.03
C PRO A 28 28.79 -0.86 14.03
N ARG A 29 28.71 0.07 13.10
CA ARG A 29 29.46 1.33 13.17
C ARG A 29 28.80 2.18 14.25
N LEU A 30 29.45 2.26 15.39
CA LEU A 30 29.18 3.24 16.41
C LEU A 30 29.71 4.59 15.88
N ASP A 31 28.82 5.39 15.27
CA ASP A 31 28.95 6.84 15.21
C ASP A 31 27.86 7.41 14.28
N ASP A 32 27.06 8.33 14.80
CA ASP A 32 26.16 9.27 14.09
C ASP A 32 24.82 8.77 13.47
N GLU A 33 24.33 7.57 13.76
CA GLU A 33 23.06 7.07 13.17
C GLU A 33 21.80 7.28 14.04
N PHE A 34 21.92 7.80 15.25
CA PHE A 34 20.75 7.93 16.15
C PHE A 34 19.69 8.96 15.72
N ASP A 35 19.99 9.80 14.72
CA ASP A 35 19.08 10.86 14.24
C ASP A 35 18.54 10.65 12.81
N LYS A 36 18.97 9.61 12.10
CA LYS A 36 18.51 9.36 10.72
C LYS A 36 17.29 8.46 10.71
N LEU A 37 16.19 8.97 10.15
CA LEU A 37 14.98 8.20 9.90
C LEU A 37 15.28 7.00 8.99
N SER A 38 14.83 5.82 9.42
CA SER A 38 14.90 4.59 8.62
C SER A 38 13.98 4.68 7.38
N ALA A 39 14.24 3.84 6.38
CA ALA A 39 13.37 3.74 5.21
C ALA A 39 11.93 3.32 5.58
N ALA A 40 11.78 2.46 6.59
CA ALA A 40 10.48 2.03 7.10
C ALA A 40 9.69 3.19 7.74
N GLU A 41 10.35 4.03 8.58
CA GLU A 41 9.71 5.21 9.15
C GLU A 41 9.27 6.19 8.07
N LYS A 42 10.13 6.47 7.08
CA LYS A 42 9.79 7.33 5.94
C LYS A 42 8.62 6.78 5.13
N GLY A 43 8.58 5.47 4.93
CA GLY A 43 7.45 4.78 4.31
C GLY A 43 6.17 5.02 5.09
N THR A 44 6.17 4.79 6.40
CA THR A 44 5.03 5.02 7.28
C THR A 44 4.54 6.46 7.23
N PHE A 45 5.44 7.45 7.23
CA PHE A 45 5.07 8.87 7.16
C PHE A 45 4.50 9.24 5.79
N THR A 46 5.00 8.62 4.72
CA THR A 46 4.45 8.82 3.38
C THR A 46 3.04 8.25 3.25
N HIS A 47 2.77 7.05 3.80
CA HIS A 47 1.42 6.49 3.88
C HIS A 47 0.49 7.37 4.73
N LYS A 48 0.95 7.84 5.89
CA LYS A 48 0.20 8.77 6.73
C LYS A 48 -0.16 10.07 6.00
N PHE A 49 0.74 10.56 5.13
CA PHE A 49 0.43 11.71 4.28
C PHE A 49 -0.69 11.36 3.28
N MET A 50 -0.62 10.22 2.61
CA MET A 50 -1.66 9.77 1.68
C MET A 50 -3.01 9.55 2.37
N GLU A 51 -3.02 9.14 3.64
CA GLU A 51 -4.23 9.02 4.44
C GLU A 51 -4.88 10.37 4.74
N LEU A 52 -4.08 11.34 5.23
CA LEU A 52 -4.58 12.55 5.89
C LEU A 52 -4.66 13.78 4.99
N SER A 53 -3.93 13.79 3.88
CA SER A 53 -3.86 14.96 3.01
C SER A 53 -5.18 15.22 2.27
N ASP A 54 -5.43 16.48 2.01
CA ASP A 54 -6.39 16.93 1.03
C ASP A 54 -5.73 16.81 -0.35
N TYR A 55 -6.24 15.92 -1.20
CA TYR A 55 -5.61 15.59 -2.47
C TYR A 55 -5.59 16.75 -3.46
N ASP A 56 -6.60 17.63 -3.42
CA ASP A 56 -6.62 18.82 -4.27
C ASP A 56 -5.52 19.80 -3.87
N LYS A 57 -5.35 20.04 -2.57
CA LYS A 57 -4.26 20.87 -2.04
C LYS A 57 -2.89 20.24 -2.27
N ALA A 58 -2.76 18.93 -2.08
CA ALA A 58 -1.53 18.21 -2.33
C ALA A 58 -1.13 18.24 -3.83
N HIS A 59 -2.13 18.21 -4.73
CA HIS A 59 -1.91 18.38 -6.17
C HIS A 59 -1.37 19.78 -6.50
N GLU A 60 -1.85 20.82 -5.83
CA GLU A 60 -1.31 22.17 -5.96
C GLU A 60 0.11 22.26 -5.42
N SER A 61 0.34 21.78 -4.18
CA SER A 61 1.65 21.76 -3.53
C SER A 61 1.70 20.77 -2.36
N VAL A 62 2.44 19.69 -2.53
CA VAL A 62 2.68 18.71 -1.45
C VAL A 62 3.31 19.36 -0.23
N LYS A 63 4.26 20.29 -0.43
CA LYS A 63 4.93 20.99 0.68
C LYS A 63 3.97 21.83 1.49
N THR A 64 3.14 22.63 0.84
CA THR A 64 2.15 23.48 1.51
C THR A 64 1.11 22.64 2.26
N GLU A 65 0.68 21.52 1.69
CA GLU A 65 -0.25 20.61 2.34
C GLU A 65 0.39 19.94 3.55
N LEU A 66 1.66 19.55 3.46
CA LEU A 66 2.41 18.98 4.58
C LEU A 66 2.59 20.01 5.72
N GLU A 67 2.93 21.26 5.39
CA GLU A 67 2.97 22.37 6.36
C GLU A 67 1.62 22.59 7.05
N ARG A 68 0.51 22.50 6.31
CA ARG A 68 -0.83 22.56 6.87
C ARG A 68 -1.08 21.44 7.87
N LEU A 69 -0.69 20.21 7.54
CA LEU A 69 -0.84 19.04 8.42
C LEU A 69 0.01 19.17 9.70
N VAL A 70 1.22 19.71 9.59
CA VAL A 70 2.07 20.03 10.77
C VAL A 70 1.40 21.08 11.64
N ASN A 71 0.93 22.19 11.05
CA ASN A 71 0.29 23.28 11.77
C ASN A 71 -1.01 22.85 12.49
N GLN A 72 -1.71 21.85 11.94
CA GLN A 72 -2.89 21.25 12.55
C GLN A 72 -2.59 20.16 13.57
N GLY A 73 -1.32 19.81 13.77
CA GLY A 73 -0.89 18.81 14.75
C GLY A 73 -1.05 17.36 14.29
N TYR A 74 -1.36 17.11 13.02
CA TYR A 74 -1.41 15.76 12.46
C TYR A 74 -0.01 15.16 12.23
N PHE A 75 0.97 16.01 11.95
CA PHE A 75 2.37 15.65 11.80
C PHE A 75 3.24 16.43 12.79
N SER A 76 4.22 15.76 13.37
CA SER A 76 5.37 16.43 13.95
C SER A 76 6.33 16.88 12.85
N GLN A 77 7.21 17.84 13.17
CA GLN A 77 8.24 18.28 12.22
C GLN A 77 9.14 17.09 11.78
N LYS A 78 9.54 16.23 12.72
CA LYS A 78 10.35 15.04 12.43
C LYS A 78 9.66 14.08 11.44
N GLU A 79 8.36 13.85 11.59
CA GLU A 79 7.59 13.03 10.63
C GLU A 79 7.53 13.69 9.25
N ALA A 80 7.28 15.00 9.22
CA ALA A 80 7.22 15.77 7.97
C ALA A 80 8.55 15.75 7.20
N ASP A 81 9.67 15.88 7.91
CA ASP A 81 11.01 15.79 7.32
C ASP A 81 11.32 14.41 6.74
N GLY A 82 10.60 13.38 7.20
CA GLY A 82 10.71 12.00 6.73
C GLY A 82 9.86 11.65 5.51
N VAL A 83 8.92 12.50 5.11
CA VAL A 83 8.03 12.21 3.98
C VAL A 83 8.80 12.29 2.65
N TYR A 84 8.52 11.37 1.74
CA TYR A 84 9.10 11.37 0.38
C TYR A 84 8.40 12.39 -0.53
N VAL A 85 8.62 13.68 -0.27
CA VAL A 85 7.93 14.81 -0.94
C VAL A 85 8.04 14.74 -2.47
N GLU A 86 9.24 14.52 -3.02
CA GLU A 86 9.43 14.44 -4.48
C GLU A 86 8.66 13.28 -5.13
N ALA A 87 8.54 12.15 -4.40
CA ALA A 87 7.79 11.00 -4.89
C ALA A 87 6.28 11.27 -4.86
N LEU A 88 5.79 11.97 -3.84
CA LEU A 88 4.41 12.44 -3.76
C LEU A 88 4.10 13.49 -4.83
N GLU A 89 4.99 14.46 -5.07
CA GLU A 89 4.82 15.42 -6.16
C GLU A 89 4.72 14.72 -7.52
N ALA A 90 5.52 13.66 -7.74
CA ALA A 90 5.44 12.86 -8.94
C ALA A 90 4.11 12.10 -9.04
N PHE A 91 3.58 11.57 -7.92
CA PHE A 91 2.26 10.93 -7.88
C PHE A 91 1.16 11.92 -8.28
N PHE A 92 1.09 13.07 -7.62
CA PHE A 92 0.03 14.07 -7.86
C PHE A 92 0.09 14.72 -9.25
N ARG A 93 1.21 14.58 -9.99
CA ARG A 93 1.35 15.02 -11.39
C ARG A 93 1.21 13.88 -12.40
N SER A 94 0.94 12.66 -11.95
CA SER A 94 0.89 11.49 -12.83
C SER A 94 -0.50 11.30 -13.46
N ASP A 95 -0.53 10.66 -14.62
CA ASP A 95 -1.77 10.20 -15.25
C ASP A 95 -2.53 9.22 -14.34
N PHE A 96 -1.82 8.53 -13.44
CA PHE A 96 -2.44 7.65 -12.46
C PHE A 96 -3.28 8.43 -11.44
N TYR A 97 -2.76 9.57 -10.95
CA TYR A 97 -3.53 10.44 -10.07
C TYR A 97 -4.74 11.08 -10.77
N GLU A 98 -4.63 11.41 -12.07
CA GLU A 98 -5.79 11.93 -12.81
C GLU A 98 -6.96 10.94 -12.83
N ARG A 99 -6.69 9.63 -12.84
CA ARG A 99 -7.73 8.58 -12.69
C ARG A 99 -8.40 8.66 -11.31
N VAL A 100 -7.61 8.79 -10.25
CA VAL A 100 -8.12 8.94 -8.87
C VAL A 100 -8.95 10.21 -8.73
N LYS A 101 -8.45 11.33 -9.25
CA LYS A 101 -9.08 12.64 -9.20
C LYS A 101 -10.42 12.69 -9.94
N ASN A 102 -10.52 11.99 -11.06
CA ASN A 102 -11.74 11.94 -11.87
C ASN A 102 -12.78 10.91 -11.35
N SER A 103 -12.45 10.20 -10.27
CA SER A 103 -13.36 9.26 -9.64
C SER A 103 -14.45 9.98 -8.85
N ASP A 104 -15.66 9.48 -8.93
CA ASP A 104 -16.82 9.95 -8.14
C ASP A 104 -16.84 9.37 -6.72
N ASN A 105 -16.04 8.34 -6.45
CA ASN A 105 -15.93 7.69 -5.14
C ASN A 105 -14.50 7.24 -4.87
N VAL A 106 -13.82 7.90 -3.93
CA VAL A 106 -12.48 7.55 -3.47
C VAL A 106 -12.51 7.21 -1.98
N MET A 107 -12.13 5.99 -1.65
CA MET A 107 -11.98 5.50 -0.28
C MET A 107 -10.50 5.33 0.04
N ARG A 108 -10.02 5.92 1.13
CA ARG A 108 -8.63 5.82 1.58
C ARG A 108 -8.57 5.13 2.93
N GLU A 109 -7.49 4.38 3.17
CA GLU A 109 -7.27 3.61 4.41
C GLU A 109 -8.54 2.85 4.84
N LYS A 110 -9.16 2.19 3.84
CA LYS A 110 -10.44 1.51 4.06
C LYS A 110 -10.23 0.21 4.80
N LYS A 111 -10.62 0.20 6.08
CA LYS A 111 -10.58 -0.98 6.94
C LYS A 111 -11.71 -1.94 6.60
N PHE A 112 -11.41 -3.24 6.69
CA PHE A 112 -12.42 -4.29 6.58
C PHE A 112 -12.21 -5.41 7.60
N LEU A 113 -13.29 -6.12 7.89
CA LEU A 113 -13.32 -7.33 8.68
C LEU A 113 -14.39 -8.24 8.07
N VAL A 114 -13.99 -9.39 7.55
CA VAL A 114 -14.87 -10.33 6.83
C VAL A 114 -14.63 -11.76 7.31
N SER A 115 -15.61 -12.63 7.12
CA SER A 115 -15.40 -14.07 7.29
C SER A 115 -14.69 -14.64 6.06
N MET A 116 -13.62 -15.40 6.24
CA MET A 116 -12.93 -16.05 5.13
C MET A 116 -13.81 -17.07 4.40
N SER A 117 -14.77 -17.70 5.11
CA SER A 117 -15.70 -18.64 4.50
C SER A 117 -16.67 -17.99 3.52
N ASP A 118 -16.84 -16.68 3.60
CA ASP A 118 -17.77 -15.92 2.77
C ASP A 118 -17.08 -15.33 1.52
N LEU A 119 -15.75 -15.50 1.43
CA LEU A 119 -14.94 -15.03 0.29
C LEU A 119 -14.84 -16.10 -0.78
N ASP A 120 -15.03 -15.72 -2.04
CA ASP A 120 -14.66 -16.56 -3.17
C ASP A 120 -13.17 -16.35 -3.50
N LEU A 121 -12.35 -17.29 -3.06
CA LEU A 121 -10.91 -17.32 -3.29
C LEU A 121 -10.51 -18.40 -4.31
N SER A 122 -11.49 -19.11 -4.90
CA SER A 122 -11.25 -20.28 -5.75
C SER A 122 -10.37 -20.00 -6.96
N GLU A 123 -10.47 -18.81 -7.55
CA GLU A 123 -9.72 -18.42 -8.74
C GLU A 123 -8.29 -17.98 -8.42
N ASN A 124 -8.14 -17.13 -7.42
CA ASN A 124 -6.87 -16.42 -7.19
C ASN A 124 -6.02 -17.01 -6.05
N LEU A 125 -6.67 -17.65 -5.08
CA LEU A 125 -6.05 -18.20 -3.87
C LEU A 125 -6.76 -19.50 -3.44
N PRO A 126 -6.77 -20.55 -4.29
CA PRO A 126 -7.51 -21.79 -4.02
C PRO A 126 -7.10 -22.47 -2.70
N GLU A 127 -5.84 -22.31 -2.26
CA GLU A 127 -5.32 -22.85 -1.00
C GLU A 127 -5.97 -22.24 0.24
N TYR A 128 -6.53 -21.03 0.13
CA TYR A 128 -7.24 -20.34 1.21
C TYR A 128 -8.77 -20.45 1.09
N ASN A 129 -9.27 -20.99 -0.02
CA ASN A 129 -10.70 -21.10 -0.26
C ASN A 129 -11.36 -22.07 0.74
N GLY A 130 -12.49 -21.67 1.31
CA GLY A 130 -13.20 -22.43 2.32
C GLY A 130 -12.56 -22.44 3.71
N ASN A 131 -11.48 -21.71 3.94
CA ASN A 131 -10.92 -21.55 5.27
C ASN A 131 -11.90 -20.82 6.19
N SER A 132 -11.94 -21.24 7.46
CA SER A 132 -12.74 -20.57 8.49
C SER A 132 -11.92 -19.51 9.23
N GLY A 133 -12.58 -18.50 9.72
CA GLY A 133 -11.97 -17.44 10.52
C GLY A 133 -12.27 -16.04 10.01
N MET A 134 -11.85 -15.05 10.78
CA MET A 134 -12.04 -13.65 10.42
C MET A 134 -10.77 -13.10 9.78
N LEU A 135 -10.90 -12.51 8.61
CA LEU A 135 -9.86 -11.77 7.91
C LEU A 135 -10.06 -10.27 8.09
N GLN A 136 -9.00 -9.58 8.46
CA GLN A 136 -9.00 -8.12 8.53
C GLN A 136 -7.86 -7.53 7.71
N GLY A 137 -8.06 -6.34 7.19
CA GLY A 137 -7.04 -5.59 6.47
C GLY A 137 -7.41 -4.12 6.32
N ILE A 138 -6.51 -3.40 5.69
CA ILE A 138 -6.68 -2.00 5.34
C ILE A 138 -6.21 -1.85 3.90
N ALA A 139 -7.06 -1.36 3.02
CA ALA A 139 -6.67 -1.00 1.66
C ALA A 139 -6.31 0.49 1.61
N ASP A 140 -5.13 0.80 1.08
CA ASP A 140 -4.62 2.17 1.05
C ASP A 140 -5.53 3.11 0.26
N CYS A 141 -5.95 2.68 -0.94
CA CYS A 141 -6.85 3.45 -1.77
C CYS A 141 -7.72 2.53 -2.63
N ILE A 142 -9.02 2.86 -2.69
CA ILE A 142 -9.98 2.25 -3.60
C ILE A 142 -10.72 3.38 -4.28
N PHE A 143 -10.80 3.38 -5.60
CA PHE A 143 -11.51 4.39 -6.35
C PHE A 143 -12.39 3.78 -7.43
N HIS A 144 -13.48 4.47 -7.78
CA HIS A 144 -14.45 4.00 -8.76
C HIS A 144 -14.21 4.62 -10.12
N GLU A 145 -14.23 3.80 -11.16
CA GLU A 145 -14.25 4.21 -12.56
C GLU A 145 -15.54 3.68 -13.21
N PRO A 146 -15.96 4.19 -14.38
CA PRO A 146 -17.26 3.83 -14.98
C PRO A 146 -17.51 2.32 -15.16
N ASP A 147 -16.46 1.51 -15.22
CA ASP A 147 -16.49 0.07 -15.45
C ASP A 147 -16.11 -0.77 -14.22
N GLY A 148 -16.02 -0.16 -13.02
CA GLY A 148 -15.82 -0.84 -11.76
C GLY A 148 -14.75 -0.22 -10.86
N TYR A 149 -14.57 -0.82 -9.68
CA TYR A 149 -13.61 -0.34 -8.70
C TYR A 149 -12.17 -0.75 -9.02
N VAL A 150 -11.24 0.10 -8.63
CA VAL A 150 -9.80 -0.13 -8.70
C VAL A 150 -9.22 -0.10 -7.29
N ILE A 151 -8.44 -1.12 -6.93
CA ILE A 151 -7.67 -1.14 -5.69
C ILE A 151 -6.23 -0.70 -5.97
N VAL A 152 -5.70 0.16 -5.11
CA VAL A 152 -4.31 0.60 -5.14
C VAL A 152 -3.67 0.36 -3.79
N ASP A 153 -2.54 -0.30 -3.80
CA ASP A 153 -1.67 -0.45 -2.65
C ASP A 153 -0.40 0.37 -2.90
N TYR A 154 -0.09 1.29 -2.00
CA TYR A 154 1.05 2.18 -2.10
C TYR A 154 2.31 1.50 -1.57
N LYS A 155 3.43 1.62 -2.27
CA LYS A 155 4.72 1.06 -1.84
C LYS A 155 5.84 2.07 -1.97
N THR A 156 6.58 2.23 -0.89
CA THR A 156 7.77 3.09 -0.81
C THR A 156 9.07 2.28 -0.94
N ASP A 157 8.97 0.95 -1.00
CA ASP A 157 10.11 0.05 -1.17
C ASP A 157 10.86 0.33 -2.46
N ARG A 158 12.18 0.09 -2.42
CA ARG A 158 13.02 0.11 -3.61
C ARG A 158 12.90 -1.21 -4.35
N PHE A 159 12.35 -1.16 -5.54
CA PHE A 159 12.25 -2.31 -6.42
C PHE A 159 13.39 -2.27 -7.44
N ASN A 160 14.16 -3.36 -7.51
CA ASN A 160 15.19 -3.55 -8.53
C ASN A 160 14.59 -4.16 -9.80
N ASP A 161 13.49 -4.90 -9.66
CA ASP A 161 12.78 -5.58 -10.73
C ASP A 161 11.27 -5.57 -10.46
N LEU A 162 10.48 -5.48 -11.52
CA LEU A 162 9.02 -5.55 -11.47
C LEU A 162 8.51 -6.91 -10.97
N SER A 163 9.31 -7.98 -11.09
CA SER A 163 8.96 -9.30 -10.55
C SER A 163 8.77 -9.28 -9.03
N GLN A 164 9.45 -8.39 -8.32
CA GLN A 164 9.29 -8.22 -6.87
C GLN A 164 7.88 -7.75 -6.48
N LEU A 165 7.17 -7.09 -7.40
CA LEU A 165 5.77 -6.69 -7.21
C LEU A 165 4.82 -7.89 -7.16
N MET A 166 5.21 -9.03 -7.73
CA MET A 166 4.41 -10.26 -7.66
C MET A 166 4.29 -10.79 -6.23
N GLY A 167 5.23 -10.44 -5.33
CA GLY A 167 5.14 -10.76 -3.90
C GLY A 167 3.95 -10.12 -3.16
N TYR A 168 3.24 -9.20 -3.81
CA TYR A 168 2.03 -8.56 -3.28
C TYR A 168 0.74 -9.13 -3.87
N LYS A 169 0.83 -10.16 -4.74
CA LYS A 169 -0.33 -10.76 -5.41
C LYS A 169 -1.35 -11.30 -4.41
N THR A 170 -0.91 -12.04 -3.41
CA THR A 170 -1.78 -12.58 -2.36
C THR A 170 -2.50 -11.49 -1.59
N GLN A 171 -1.79 -10.41 -1.23
CA GLN A 171 -2.39 -9.25 -0.56
C GLN A 171 -3.53 -8.65 -1.38
N LEU A 172 -3.26 -8.37 -2.66
CA LEU A 172 -4.24 -7.77 -3.56
C LEU A 172 -5.40 -8.71 -3.86
N ALA A 173 -5.17 -10.02 -3.96
CA ALA A 173 -6.23 -11.00 -4.15
C ALA A 173 -7.18 -11.07 -2.95
N LEU A 174 -6.63 -11.03 -1.72
CA LEU A 174 -7.44 -10.97 -0.49
C LEU A 174 -8.23 -9.65 -0.41
N TYR A 175 -7.62 -8.53 -0.76
CA TYR A 175 -8.32 -7.25 -0.84
C TYR A 175 -9.44 -7.29 -1.87
N LYS A 176 -9.16 -7.78 -3.08
CA LYS A 176 -10.14 -7.90 -4.15
C LYS A 176 -11.35 -8.69 -3.68
N ALA A 177 -11.18 -9.93 -3.23
CA ALA A 177 -12.28 -10.77 -2.77
C ALA A 177 -13.08 -10.12 -1.63
N SER A 178 -12.38 -9.48 -0.67
CA SER A 178 -13.03 -8.82 0.46
C SER A 178 -13.89 -7.63 0.02
N PHE A 179 -13.36 -6.79 -0.86
CA PHE A 179 -14.09 -5.60 -1.30
C PHE A 179 -15.17 -5.91 -2.36
N GLU A 180 -15.01 -6.92 -3.19
CA GLU A 180 -16.09 -7.41 -4.05
C GLU A 180 -17.30 -7.88 -3.22
N MET A 181 -17.05 -8.59 -2.11
CA MET A 181 -18.10 -8.98 -1.19
C MET A 181 -18.74 -7.78 -0.48
N ILE A 182 -17.94 -6.82 0.00
CA ILE A 182 -18.42 -5.66 0.77
C ILE A 182 -19.19 -4.69 -0.11
N LEU A 183 -18.70 -4.41 -1.31
CA LEU A 183 -19.27 -3.43 -2.23
C LEU A 183 -20.43 -4.01 -3.06
N GLY A 184 -20.48 -5.33 -3.19
CA GLY A 184 -21.42 -6.00 -4.10
C GLY A 184 -21.14 -5.74 -5.58
N GLU A 185 -19.94 -5.23 -5.91
CA GLU A 185 -19.49 -4.86 -7.24
C GLU A 185 -18.10 -5.42 -7.51
N LYS A 186 -17.76 -5.62 -8.79
CA LYS A 186 -16.46 -6.16 -9.18
C LYS A 186 -15.33 -5.15 -9.04
N ILE A 187 -14.21 -5.65 -8.56
CA ILE A 187 -12.91 -4.95 -8.65
C ILE A 187 -12.33 -5.27 -10.02
N LYS A 188 -12.30 -4.28 -10.91
CA LYS A 188 -11.83 -4.48 -12.29
C LYS A 188 -10.32 -4.65 -12.39
N SER A 189 -9.55 -4.00 -11.53
CA SER A 189 -8.09 -4.05 -11.55
C SER A 189 -7.49 -3.72 -10.19
N CYS A 190 -6.31 -4.29 -9.94
CA CYS A 190 -5.51 -4.06 -8.75
C CYS A 190 -4.13 -3.54 -9.15
N TYR A 191 -3.67 -2.49 -8.48
CA TYR A 191 -2.41 -1.82 -8.75
C TYR A 191 -1.52 -1.78 -7.51
N ILE A 192 -0.23 -1.88 -7.73
CA ILE A 192 0.79 -1.34 -6.83
C ILE A 192 1.22 0.00 -7.40
N TYR A 193 1.06 1.09 -6.65
CA TYR A 193 1.73 2.34 -6.99
C TYR A 193 3.06 2.40 -6.25
N SER A 194 4.14 2.29 -7.01
CA SER A 194 5.49 2.38 -6.47
C SER A 194 5.95 3.84 -6.49
N PHE A 195 6.15 4.41 -5.31
CA PHE A 195 6.74 5.75 -5.18
C PHE A 195 8.20 5.79 -5.65
N TRP A 196 8.91 4.67 -5.52
CA TRP A 196 10.27 4.55 -6.04
C TRP A 196 10.32 4.59 -7.57
N LEU A 197 9.45 3.82 -8.24
CA LEU A 197 9.36 3.77 -9.70
C LEU A 197 8.51 4.92 -10.27
N ARG A 198 7.81 5.68 -9.42
CA ARG A 198 6.90 6.78 -9.78
C ARG A 198 5.83 6.37 -10.78
N LYS A 199 5.28 5.18 -10.62
CA LYS A 199 4.23 4.66 -11.50
C LYS A 199 3.34 3.63 -10.83
N GLY A 200 2.10 3.54 -11.33
CA GLY A 200 1.19 2.45 -11.06
C GLY A 200 1.52 1.24 -11.95
N VAL A 201 1.60 0.07 -11.34
CA VAL A 201 1.81 -1.20 -12.05
C VAL A 201 0.62 -2.09 -11.76
N GLU A 202 -0.10 -2.50 -12.81
CA GLU A 202 -1.19 -3.44 -12.67
C GLU A 202 -0.67 -4.83 -12.32
N VAL A 203 -1.27 -5.42 -11.29
CA VAL A 203 -1.00 -6.79 -10.88
C VAL A 203 -2.15 -7.68 -11.35
N LYS A 204 -1.88 -8.51 -12.32
CA LYS A 204 -2.86 -9.52 -12.79
C LYS A 204 -2.97 -10.64 -11.76
N LEU A 205 -4.17 -10.76 -11.23
CA LEU A 205 -4.52 -11.76 -10.24
C LEU A 205 -4.96 -13.05 -10.92
#